data_9e90abe91a53b9121e83f2ad2165ed56
#
_entry.id   9e90abe91a53b9121e83f2ad2165ed56
#
_cell.length_a   1.000
_cell.length_b   1.000
_cell.length_c   1.000
_cell.angle_alpha   90.00
_cell.angle_beta   90.00
_cell.angle_gamma   90.00
#
_symmetry.space_group_name_H-M   'P 1'
#
loop_
_entity.id
_entity.type
_entity.pdbx_description
1 polymer ?
#
loop_
_entity_poly.entity_id
_entity_poly.type
_entity_poly.pdbx_seq_one_letter_code
_entity_poly.pdbx_strand_id
1 'polypeptide(L)'
;MLHQIFRFNWKAWRALSAAEQQRITTAAINKLKEIAQAPAEAITHQSALYSQLGHKGDLILVHMRNSVEALNQVELQLAQTEFYDYLEQTYSYLSVVELGLYESTAKTYSALAARDIEPHSETWNAAIKETLDRQAAAMSSRIYPTIPEAKYLCFYPMDRKRGEEVNWYMESMADRQRMMHLHGMIGRRYADQVRQIISGSIGLDDWEWGVDLFANDPLTFKRLIYEMRFDEVSAKYALFGSFYVGVKLPIENLTAWLSGNLA
;
A
#
# COMPACT_ATOMS: atom_id res chain seq x y z
N MET A 1 -5.18 0.73 5.38
CA MET A 1 -4.34 -0.32 4.81
C MET A 1 -3.27 -0.69 5.82
N LEU A 2 -3.01 -1.99 6.00
CA LEU A 2 -2.00 -2.48 6.91
C LEU A 2 -1.13 -3.50 6.18
N HIS A 3 0.18 -3.31 6.25
CA HIS A 3 1.17 -4.31 5.86
C HIS A 3 1.74 -4.93 7.12
N GLN A 4 1.91 -6.24 7.12
CA GLN A 4 2.61 -6.97 8.18
C GLN A 4 3.64 -7.88 7.54
N ILE A 5 4.88 -7.79 7.99
CA ILE A 5 5.98 -8.61 7.49
C ILE A 5 6.45 -9.51 8.63
N PHE A 6 6.53 -10.79 8.35
CA PHE A 6 6.89 -11.80 9.33
C PHE A 6 8.07 -12.65 8.88
N ARG A 7 8.92 -12.96 9.83
CA ARG A 7 9.86 -14.06 9.73
C ARG A 7 9.22 -15.31 10.32
N PHE A 8 9.39 -16.44 9.64
CA PHE A 8 8.86 -17.71 10.09
C PHE A 8 9.90 -18.48 10.88
N ASN A 9 9.53 -19.02 12.04
CA ASN A 9 10.43 -19.84 12.87
C ASN A 9 10.51 -21.28 12.33
N TRP A 10 11.23 -21.45 11.22
CA TRP A 10 11.43 -22.74 10.57
C TRP A 10 12.00 -23.81 11.49
N LYS A 11 12.84 -23.44 12.48
CA LYS A 11 13.43 -24.39 13.42
C LYS A 11 12.37 -24.98 14.37
N ALA A 12 11.57 -24.13 14.99
CA ALA A 12 10.47 -24.55 15.85
C ALA A 12 9.42 -25.35 15.05
N TRP A 13 9.08 -24.90 13.85
CA TRP A 13 8.14 -25.58 12.98
C TRP A 13 8.56 -27.00 12.62
N ARG A 14 9.82 -27.20 12.23
CA ARG A 14 10.36 -28.53 11.91
C ARG A 14 10.47 -29.48 13.09
N ALA A 15 10.39 -28.98 14.33
CA ALA A 15 10.39 -29.81 15.51
C ALA A 15 9.01 -30.43 15.81
N LEU A 16 7.95 -29.97 15.19
CA LEU A 16 6.60 -30.51 15.32
C LEU A 16 6.46 -31.84 14.58
N SER A 17 5.58 -32.69 15.06
CA SER A 17 5.13 -33.87 14.34
C SER A 17 4.34 -33.46 13.07
N ALA A 18 4.32 -34.32 12.06
CA ALA A 18 3.55 -34.10 10.85
C ALA A 18 2.04 -33.86 11.14
N ALA A 19 1.49 -34.53 12.13
CA ALA A 19 0.09 -34.36 12.55
C ALA A 19 -0.17 -32.97 13.14
N GLU A 20 0.74 -32.43 13.96
CA GLU A 20 0.64 -31.08 14.52
C GLU A 20 0.80 -30.02 13.43
N GLN A 21 1.79 -30.16 12.54
CA GLN A 21 1.97 -29.28 11.39
C GLN A 21 0.70 -29.21 10.54
N GLN A 22 0.11 -30.36 10.23
CA GLN A 22 -1.13 -30.44 9.45
C GLN A 22 -2.29 -29.77 10.15
N ARG A 23 -2.47 -30.01 11.45
CA ARG A 23 -3.55 -29.42 12.25
C ARG A 23 -3.43 -27.88 12.30
N ILE A 24 -2.23 -27.38 12.63
CA ILE A 24 -1.96 -25.94 12.73
C ILE A 24 -2.14 -25.28 11.36
N THR A 25 -1.61 -25.87 10.30
CA THR A 25 -1.74 -25.34 8.93
C THR A 25 -3.20 -25.27 8.50
N THR A 26 -4.00 -26.31 8.77
CA THR A 26 -5.43 -26.34 8.44
C THR A 26 -6.19 -25.23 9.19
N ALA A 27 -5.92 -25.07 10.48
CA ALA A 27 -6.51 -24.01 11.29
C ALA A 27 -6.11 -22.62 10.79
N ALA A 28 -4.83 -22.42 10.42
CA ALA A 28 -4.33 -21.18 9.85
C ALA A 28 -5.02 -20.82 8.52
N ILE A 29 -5.13 -21.78 7.59
CA ILE A 29 -5.82 -21.60 6.32
C ILE A 29 -7.27 -21.17 6.55
N ASN A 30 -7.99 -21.85 7.45
CA ASN A 30 -9.38 -21.54 7.75
C ASN A 30 -9.51 -20.12 8.33
N LYS A 31 -8.63 -19.74 9.29
CA LYS A 31 -8.66 -18.41 9.88
C LYS A 31 -8.29 -17.32 8.87
N LEU A 32 -7.29 -17.52 8.03
CA LEU A 32 -6.93 -16.57 6.99
C LEU A 32 -8.05 -16.39 5.96
N LYS A 33 -8.77 -17.46 5.60
CA LYS A 33 -9.96 -17.39 4.74
C LYS A 33 -11.09 -16.60 5.41
N GLU A 34 -11.34 -16.84 6.69
CA GLU A 34 -12.31 -16.07 7.48
C GLU A 34 -11.96 -14.58 7.50
N ILE A 35 -10.70 -14.24 7.78
CA ILE A 35 -10.19 -12.86 7.76
C ILE A 35 -10.34 -12.23 6.37
N ALA A 36 -10.14 -12.99 5.29
CA ALA A 36 -10.26 -12.50 3.92
C ALA A 36 -11.70 -12.38 3.43
N GLN A 37 -12.66 -13.07 4.08
CA GLN A 37 -14.06 -13.06 3.68
C GLN A 37 -14.71 -11.71 3.95
N ALA A 38 -15.14 -11.04 2.88
CA ALA A 38 -15.79 -9.73 2.99
C ALA A 38 -17.20 -9.84 3.58
N PRO A 39 -17.55 -9.00 4.57
CA PRO A 39 -18.95 -8.77 4.94
C PRO A 39 -19.73 -8.20 3.75
N ALA A 40 -21.04 -8.47 3.70
CA ALA A 40 -21.90 -8.07 2.58
C ALA A 40 -21.91 -6.56 2.30
N GLU A 41 -21.71 -5.74 3.32
CA GLU A 41 -21.75 -4.26 3.25
C GLU A 41 -20.35 -3.59 3.21
N ALA A 42 -19.29 -4.36 3.10
CA ALA A 42 -17.94 -3.80 3.11
C ALA A 42 -17.63 -3.08 1.80
N ILE A 43 -17.24 -1.80 1.87
CA ILE A 43 -16.75 -1.03 0.72
C ILE A 43 -15.37 -1.55 0.30
N THR A 44 -14.51 -1.82 1.27
CA THR A 44 -13.22 -2.47 1.06
C THR A 44 -12.97 -3.49 2.17
N HIS A 45 -12.73 -4.73 1.79
CA HIS A 45 -12.37 -5.81 2.70
C HIS A 45 -11.56 -6.85 1.94
N GLN A 46 -10.26 -6.68 1.96
CA GLN A 46 -9.36 -7.52 1.18
C GLN A 46 -8.15 -7.90 2.02
N SER A 47 -7.65 -9.09 1.79
CA SER A 47 -6.39 -9.57 2.36
C SER A 47 -5.64 -10.35 1.30
N ALA A 48 -4.32 -10.16 1.24
CA ALA A 48 -3.45 -10.92 0.36
C ALA A 48 -2.20 -11.36 1.10
N LEU A 49 -1.72 -12.55 0.76
CA LEU A 49 -0.52 -13.15 1.31
C LEU A 49 0.53 -13.31 0.22
N TYR A 50 1.78 -13.00 0.57
CA TYR A 50 2.94 -13.15 -0.33
C TYR A 50 4.06 -13.86 0.39
N SER A 51 4.73 -14.80 -0.32
CA SER A 51 6.02 -15.34 0.10
C SER A 51 7.11 -14.32 -0.17
N GLN A 52 7.73 -13.80 0.87
CA GLN A 52 8.75 -12.76 0.76
C GLN A 52 10.12 -13.35 0.41
N LEU A 53 10.88 -12.63 -0.40
CA LEU A 53 12.26 -12.96 -0.72
C LEU A 53 13.23 -12.13 0.13
N GLY A 54 14.32 -12.79 0.53
CA GLY A 54 15.44 -12.14 1.22
C GLY A 54 15.33 -12.19 2.75
N HIS A 55 16.25 -11.51 3.42
CA HIS A 55 16.46 -11.65 4.86
C HIS A 55 15.50 -10.83 5.75
N LYS A 56 14.64 -10.01 5.16
CA LYS A 56 13.78 -9.09 5.92
C LYS A 56 12.53 -9.77 6.49
N GLY A 57 12.19 -10.94 5.98
CA GLY A 57 11.06 -11.75 6.40
C GLY A 57 10.82 -12.91 5.44
N ASP A 58 9.79 -13.70 5.70
CA ASP A 58 9.36 -14.84 4.90
C ASP A 58 7.94 -14.67 4.34
N LEU A 59 7.08 -13.91 5.05
CA LEU A 59 5.70 -13.64 4.67
C LEU A 59 5.40 -12.15 4.70
N ILE A 60 4.59 -11.68 3.73
CA ILE A 60 3.95 -10.37 3.73
C ILE A 60 2.44 -10.60 3.74
N LEU A 61 1.74 -9.98 4.68
CA LEU A 61 0.30 -9.86 4.67
C LEU A 61 -0.08 -8.41 4.37
N VAL A 62 -1.03 -8.23 3.45
CA VAL A 62 -1.58 -6.92 3.09
C VAL A 62 -3.08 -6.95 3.36
N HIS A 63 -3.55 -6.00 4.17
CA HIS A 63 -4.96 -5.90 4.54
C HIS A 63 -5.52 -4.53 4.18
N MET A 64 -6.69 -4.51 3.55
CA MET A 64 -7.47 -3.31 3.29
C MET A 64 -8.81 -3.42 4.00
N ARG A 65 -9.14 -2.43 4.83
CA ARG A 65 -10.37 -2.35 5.62
C ARG A 65 -10.94 -0.95 5.61
N ASN A 66 -12.21 -0.81 5.95
CA ASN A 66 -12.90 0.48 6.00
C ASN A 66 -12.48 1.35 7.18
N SER A 67 -11.89 0.77 8.22
CA SER A 67 -11.48 1.50 9.43
C SER A 67 -10.22 0.93 10.06
N VAL A 68 -9.59 1.71 10.93
CA VAL A 68 -8.42 1.29 11.71
C VAL A 68 -8.78 0.19 12.72
N GLU A 69 -9.98 0.27 13.32
CA GLU A 69 -10.49 -0.75 14.23
C GLU A 69 -10.63 -2.10 13.55
N ALA A 70 -11.10 -2.11 12.28
CA ALA A 70 -11.19 -3.34 11.51
C ALA A 70 -9.82 -3.90 11.12
N LEU A 71 -8.80 -3.06 10.94
CA LEU A 71 -7.40 -3.50 10.77
C LEU A 71 -6.85 -4.08 12.06
N ASN A 72 -7.06 -3.41 13.20
CA ASN A 72 -6.64 -3.92 14.51
C ASN A 72 -7.32 -5.25 14.84
N GLN A 73 -8.59 -5.42 14.48
CA GLN A 73 -9.29 -6.69 14.65
C GLN A 73 -8.61 -7.84 13.87
N VAL A 74 -8.09 -7.56 12.67
CA VAL A 74 -7.31 -8.55 11.90
C VAL A 74 -6.06 -8.98 12.65
N GLU A 75 -5.30 -8.03 13.21
CA GLU A 75 -4.10 -8.34 14.00
C GLU A 75 -4.43 -9.21 15.21
N LEU A 76 -5.48 -8.84 15.95
CA LEU A 76 -5.92 -9.60 17.13
C LEU A 76 -6.38 -11.01 16.74
N GLN A 77 -7.12 -11.17 15.64
CA GLN A 77 -7.57 -12.47 15.17
C GLN A 77 -6.40 -13.37 14.72
N LEU A 78 -5.41 -12.80 14.05
CA LEU A 78 -4.22 -13.53 13.64
C LEU A 78 -3.40 -13.96 14.85
N ALA A 79 -3.22 -13.07 15.84
CA ALA A 79 -2.47 -13.33 17.07
C ALA A 79 -3.09 -14.41 17.96
N GLN A 80 -4.38 -14.74 17.79
CA GLN A 80 -5.03 -15.85 18.52
C GLN A 80 -4.81 -17.23 17.88
N THR A 81 -4.09 -17.30 16.76
CA THR A 81 -3.83 -18.57 16.08
C THR A 81 -2.54 -19.21 16.58
N GLU A 82 -2.49 -20.52 16.73
CA GLU A 82 -1.22 -21.24 17.00
C GLU A 82 -0.18 -21.04 15.90
N PHE A 83 -0.61 -20.72 14.67
CA PHE A 83 0.29 -20.40 13.58
C PHE A 83 1.10 -19.14 13.87
N TYR A 84 0.51 -18.18 14.60
CA TYR A 84 1.19 -16.94 14.99
C TYR A 84 2.39 -17.20 15.94
N ASP A 85 2.38 -18.27 16.71
CA ASP A 85 3.51 -18.65 17.59
C ASP A 85 4.80 -18.93 16.81
N TYR A 86 4.68 -19.17 15.50
CA TYR A 86 5.80 -19.37 14.58
C TYR A 86 6.15 -18.13 13.76
N LEU A 87 5.47 -17.01 14.00
CA LEU A 87 5.67 -15.75 13.28
C LEU A 87 6.35 -14.71 14.19
N GLU A 88 7.48 -14.19 13.74
CA GLU A 88 8.13 -13.02 14.31
C GLU A 88 7.84 -11.82 13.42
N GLN A 89 7.11 -10.82 13.91
CA GLN A 89 6.83 -9.61 13.13
C GLN A 89 8.11 -8.77 13.02
N THR A 90 8.64 -8.63 11.81
CA THR A 90 9.88 -7.90 11.53
C THR A 90 9.62 -6.46 11.09
N TYR A 91 8.43 -6.18 10.55
CA TYR A 91 7.99 -4.85 10.15
C TYR A 91 6.47 -4.78 10.03
N SER A 92 5.92 -3.59 10.22
CA SER A 92 4.53 -3.28 9.89
C SER A 92 4.45 -1.88 9.28
N TYR A 93 3.35 -1.59 8.60
CA TYR A 93 3.09 -0.28 8.04
C TYR A 93 1.60 0.03 7.98
N LEU A 94 1.19 1.08 8.69
CA LEU A 94 -0.19 1.53 8.75
C LEU A 94 -0.39 2.77 7.88
N SER A 95 -1.37 2.76 6.98
CA SER A 95 -1.61 3.85 6.04
C SER A 95 -3.06 3.95 5.60
N VAL A 96 -3.39 5.06 4.95
CA VAL A 96 -4.72 5.32 4.35
C VAL A 96 -4.55 5.54 2.86
N VAL A 97 -5.36 4.85 2.05
CA VAL A 97 -5.40 5.13 0.61
C VAL A 97 -6.09 6.46 0.40
N GLU A 98 -5.37 7.40 -0.18
CA GLU A 98 -5.85 8.77 -0.42
C GLU A 98 -5.43 9.27 -1.82
N LEU A 99 -6.03 10.36 -2.25
CA LEU A 99 -5.73 10.97 -3.54
C LEU A 99 -4.87 12.22 -3.36
N GLY A 100 -3.82 12.32 -4.17
CA GLY A 100 -3.12 13.58 -4.38
C GLY A 100 -3.93 14.50 -5.30
N LEU A 101 -4.53 15.54 -4.73
CA LEU A 101 -5.43 16.45 -5.45
C LEU A 101 -4.73 17.75 -5.92
N TYR A 102 -3.40 17.76 -6.08
CA TYR A 102 -2.63 18.96 -6.40
C TYR A 102 -3.17 19.72 -7.64
N GLU A 103 -3.40 19.03 -8.74
CA GLU A 103 -3.80 19.67 -10.01
C GLU A 103 -5.24 20.21 -9.91
N SER A 104 -6.16 19.45 -9.37
CA SER A 104 -7.55 19.84 -9.28
C SER A 104 -7.78 20.95 -8.25
N THR A 105 -7.09 20.91 -7.11
CA THR A 105 -7.13 21.95 -6.09
C THR A 105 -6.61 23.27 -6.66
N ALA A 106 -5.45 23.26 -7.31
CA ALA A 106 -4.88 24.46 -7.93
C ALA A 106 -5.81 25.06 -9.01
N LYS A 107 -6.37 24.23 -9.89
CA LYS A 107 -7.33 24.68 -10.91
C LYS A 107 -8.60 25.27 -10.31
N THR A 108 -9.16 24.62 -9.29
CA THR A 108 -10.38 25.11 -8.64
C THR A 108 -10.15 26.44 -7.93
N TYR A 109 -9.07 26.57 -7.18
CA TYR A 109 -8.75 27.82 -6.49
C TYR A 109 -8.46 28.96 -7.47
N SER A 110 -7.72 28.71 -8.54
CA SER A 110 -7.47 29.71 -9.57
C SER A 110 -8.76 30.15 -10.26
N ALA A 111 -9.68 29.23 -10.54
CA ALA A 111 -10.97 29.55 -11.17
C ALA A 111 -11.90 30.35 -10.23
N LEU A 112 -11.87 30.09 -8.93
CA LEU A 112 -12.63 30.85 -7.93
C LEU A 112 -12.05 32.25 -7.75
N ALA A 113 -10.71 32.36 -7.65
CA ALA A 113 -10.02 33.64 -7.56
C ALA A 113 -10.26 34.53 -8.80
N ALA A 114 -10.23 33.95 -10.01
CA ALA A 114 -10.52 34.67 -11.25
C ALA A 114 -11.96 35.22 -11.34
N ARG A 115 -12.86 34.73 -10.50
CA ARG A 115 -14.26 35.17 -10.39
C ARG A 115 -14.51 36.05 -9.16
N ASP A 116 -13.47 36.47 -8.48
CA ASP A 116 -13.53 37.26 -7.23
C ASP A 116 -14.42 36.62 -6.14
N ILE A 117 -14.48 35.27 -6.11
CA ILE A 117 -15.24 34.53 -5.08
C ILE A 117 -14.40 34.47 -3.82
N GLU A 118 -14.92 35.07 -2.76
CA GLU A 118 -14.27 35.16 -1.46
C GLU A 118 -14.09 33.75 -0.85
N PRO A 119 -12.86 33.38 -0.40
CA PRO A 119 -12.61 32.13 0.28
C PRO A 119 -13.54 31.92 1.48
N HIS A 120 -14.01 30.68 1.64
CA HIS A 120 -14.93 30.26 2.70
C HIS A 120 -16.36 30.85 2.63
N SER A 121 -16.71 31.63 1.59
CA SER A 121 -18.11 32.01 1.32
C SER A 121 -18.97 30.79 0.98
N GLU A 122 -20.31 30.93 1.04
CA GLU A 122 -21.21 29.84 0.64
C GLU A 122 -20.95 29.38 -0.81
N THR A 123 -20.76 30.33 -1.72
CA THR A 123 -20.46 30.05 -3.13
C THR A 123 -19.13 29.30 -3.28
N TRP A 124 -18.11 29.69 -2.53
CA TRP A 124 -16.81 29.04 -2.50
C TRP A 124 -16.94 27.61 -1.98
N ASN A 125 -17.60 27.41 -0.84
CA ASN A 125 -17.81 26.10 -0.24
C ASN A 125 -18.62 25.17 -1.14
N ALA A 126 -19.66 25.67 -1.81
CA ALA A 126 -20.46 24.92 -2.77
C ALA A 126 -19.62 24.44 -3.98
N ALA A 127 -18.79 25.32 -4.56
CA ALA A 127 -17.92 24.98 -5.69
C ALA A 127 -16.83 23.98 -5.31
N ILE A 128 -16.26 24.10 -4.12
CA ILE A 128 -15.29 23.10 -3.60
C ILE A 128 -15.99 21.76 -3.41
N LYS A 129 -17.15 21.74 -2.77
CA LYS A 129 -17.92 20.51 -2.56
C LYS A 129 -18.26 19.82 -3.90
N GLU A 130 -18.78 20.55 -4.86
CA GLU A 130 -19.07 20.01 -6.21
C GLU A 130 -17.83 19.40 -6.87
N THR A 131 -16.68 20.08 -6.75
CA THR A 131 -15.42 19.58 -7.29
C THR A 131 -14.98 18.30 -6.61
N LEU A 132 -15.08 18.22 -5.29
CA LEU A 132 -14.76 17.05 -4.50
C LEU A 132 -15.68 15.88 -4.83
N ASP A 133 -17.00 16.10 -4.90
CA ASP A 133 -17.99 15.07 -5.21
C ASP A 133 -17.77 14.49 -6.62
N ARG A 134 -17.51 15.34 -7.61
CA ARG A 134 -17.19 14.92 -8.98
C ARG A 134 -15.91 14.11 -9.04
N GLN A 135 -14.88 14.50 -8.30
CA GLN A 135 -13.61 13.78 -8.27
C GLN A 135 -13.71 12.47 -7.51
N ALA A 136 -14.43 12.44 -6.38
CA ALA A 136 -14.68 11.21 -5.64
C ALA A 136 -15.36 10.16 -6.53
N ALA A 137 -16.36 10.55 -7.31
CA ALA A 137 -17.02 9.67 -8.26
C ALA A 137 -16.07 9.16 -9.37
N ALA A 138 -15.28 10.08 -9.97
CA ALA A 138 -14.36 9.74 -11.06
C ALA A 138 -13.15 8.90 -10.60
N MET A 139 -12.80 8.98 -9.31
CA MET A 139 -11.59 8.38 -8.74
C MET A 139 -11.90 7.29 -7.70
N SER A 140 -13.15 6.85 -7.59
CA SER A 140 -13.57 5.83 -6.60
C SER A 140 -12.72 4.55 -6.68
N SER A 141 -12.38 4.09 -7.89
CA SER A 141 -11.50 2.93 -8.10
C SER A 141 -10.05 3.13 -7.64
N ARG A 142 -9.64 4.38 -7.40
CA ARG A 142 -8.32 4.71 -6.83
C ARG A 142 -8.36 4.85 -5.32
N ILE A 143 -9.48 5.34 -4.76
CA ILE A 143 -9.69 5.47 -3.30
C ILE A 143 -9.99 4.10 -2.70
N TYR A 144 -10.76 3.28 -3.43
CA TYR A 144 -11.12 1.91 -3.03
C TYR A 144 -10.52 0.90 -4.02
N PRO A 145 -9.18 0.79 -4.09
CA PRO A 145 -8.54 -0.10 -5.04
C PRO A 145 -8.78 -1.56 -4.65
N THR A 146 -8.80 -2.41 -5.66
CA THR A 146 -8.71 -3.86 -5.48
C THR A 146 -7.25 -4.26 -5.50
N ILE A 147 -6.81 -5.12 -4.56
CA ILE A 147 -5.47 -5.72 -4.60
C ILE A 147 -5.33 -6.49 -5.92
N PRO A 148 -4.39 -6.11 -6.80
CA PRO A 148 -4.29 -6.70 -8.13
C PRO A 148 -3.94 -8.19 -8.11
N GLU A 149 -4.53 -8.94 -9.07
CA GLU A 149 -4.20 -10.33 -9.33
C GLU A 149 -2.86 -10.43 -10.09
N ALA A 150 -1.78 -9.99 -9.48
CA ALA A 150 -0.43 -10.02 -10.05
C ALA A 150 0.46 -11.02 -9.30
N LYS A 151 1.41 -11.59 -10.02
CA LYS A 151 2.32 -12.61 -9.48
C LYS A 151 3.26 -12.06 -8.41
N TYR A 152 3.65 -10.78 -8.52
CA TYR A 152 4.63 -10.17 -7.63
C TYR A 152 4.10 -8.88 -7.01
N LEU A 153 4.47 -8.67 -5.76
CA LEU A 153 4.37 -7.41 -5.01
C LEU A 153 5.77 -6.86 -4.76
N CYS A 154 5.93 -5.56 -4.93
CA CYS A 154 7.05 -4.81 -4.37
C CYS A 154 6.48 -3.67 -3.52
N PHE A 155 6.60 -3.78 -2.21
CA PHE A 155 6.22 -2.74 -1.26
C PHE A 155 7.46 -1.98 -0.78
N TYR A 156 7.35 -0.66 -0.65
CA TYR A 156 8.34 0.16 0.05
C TYR A 156 7.68 1.41 0.65
N PRO A 157 8.08 1.80 1.87
CA PRO A 157 7.73 3.10 2.42
C PRO A 157 8.66 4.18 1.88
N MET A 158 8.22 5.44 1.90
CA MET A 158 9.02 6.57 1.45
C MET A 158 8.62 7.88 2.12
N ASP A 159 9.58 8.81 2.14
CA ASP A 159 9.39 10.20 2.57
C ASP A 159 9.73 11.20 1.47
N ARG A 160 9.30 12.45 1.70
CA ARG A 160 9.86 13.62 1.06
C ARG A 160 10.87 14.30 1.99
N LYS A 161 11.99 14.75 1.43
CA LYS A 161 13.02 15.45 2.22
C LYS A 161 12.47 16.69 2.92
N ARG A 162 12.78 16.80 4.21
CA ARG A 162 12.44 17.92 5.11
C ARG A 162 13.70 18.52 5.72
N GLY A 163 14.78 18.61 4.96
CA GLY A 163 16.06 19.15 5.39
C GLY A 163 16.10 20.68 5.35
N GLU A 164 17.18 21.24 5.88
CA GLU A 164 17.40 22.70 5.93
C GLU A 164 17.57 23.30 4.53
N GLU A 165 18.30 22.63 3.65
CA GLU A 165 18.59 23.13 2.29
C GLU A 165 17.56 22.64 1.25
N VAL A 166 17.00 21.44 1.45
CA VAL A 166 16.05 20.81 0.54
C VAL A 166 14.84 20.35 1.33
N ASN A 167 13.71 21.03 1.16
CA ASN A 167 12.49 20.76 1.88
C ASN A 167 11.27 20.81 0.94
N TRP A 168 10.68 19.64 0.68
CA TRP A 168 9.51 19.51 -0.17
C TRP A 168 8.33 20.39 0.25
N TYR A 169 8.14 20.53 1.55
CA TYR A 169 6.99 21.26 2.11
C TYR A 169 7.14 22.78 2.04
N MET A 170 8.36 23.26 1.79
CA MET A 170 8.65 24.68 1.56
C MET A 170 8.54 25.08 0.08
N GLU A 171 8.39 24.11 -0.83
CA GLU A 171 8.22 24.40 -2.25
C GLU A 171 6.84 25.02 -2.52
N SER A 172 6.77 25.89 -3.54
CA SER A 172 5.50 26.48 -3.96
C SER A 172 4.51 25.41 -4.45
N MET A 173 3.21 25.68 -4.36
CA MET A 173 2.17 24.79 -4.91
C MET A 173 2.39 24.55 -6.41
N ALA A 174 2.78 25.59 -7.15
CA ALA A 174 3.01 25.51 -8.60
C ALA A 174 4.18 24.57 -8.94
N ASP A 175 5.29 24.67 -8.19
CA ASP A 175 6.45 23.81 -8.42
C ASP A 175 6.15 22.37 -8.06
N ARG A 176 5.48 22.12 -6.93
CA ARG A 176 5.04 20.78 -6.55
C ARG A 176 4.11 20.17 -7.61
N GLN A 177 3.16 20.94 -8.14
CA GLN A 177 2.26 20.49 -9.20
C GLN A 177 3.04 20.13 -10.47
N ARG A 178 3.95 21.00 -10.92
CA ARG A 178 4.80 20.78 -12.11
C ARG A 178 5.63 19.50 -11.97
N MET A 179 6.35 19.34 -10.85
CA MET A 179 7.18 18.18 -10.58
C MET A 179 6.36 16.89 -10.50
N MET A 180 5.22 16.90 -9.80
CA MET A 180 4.35 15.72 -9.68
C MET A 180 3.66 15.36 -11.02
N HIS A 181 3.38 16.35 -11.87
CA HIS A 181 2.88 16.08 -13.22
C HIS A 181 3.92 15.31 -14.06
N LEU A 182 5.17 15.76 -14.07
CA LEU A 182 6.27 15.09 -14.78
C LEU A 182 6.52 13.68 -14.23
N HIS A 183 6.54 13.53 -12.90
CA HIS A 183 6.64 12.23 -12.24
C HIS A 183 5.52 11.27 -12.65
N GLY A 184 4.29 11.76 -12.67
CA GLY A 184 3.12 11.00 -13.10
C GLY A 184 3.18 10.57 -14.58
N MET A 185 3.83 11.34 -15.44
CA MET A 185 4.03 10.97 -16.84
C MET A 185 4.95 9.74 -16.99
N ILE A 186 5.99 9.63 -16.16
CA ILE A 186 6.85 8.45 -16.15
C ILE A 186 6.05 7.23 -15.68
N GLY A 187 5.31 7.33 -14.58
CA GLY A 187 4.48 6.23 -14.09
C GLY A 187 3.47 5.71 -15.12
N ARG A 188 2.87 6.62 -15.91
CA ARG A 188 1.91 6.25 -16.97
C ARG A 188 2.50 5.39 -18.08
N ARG A 189 3.80 5.49 -18.37
CA ARG A 189 4.47 4.63 -19.39
C ARG A 189 4.47 3.16 -18.99
N TYR A 190 4.31 2.88 -17.71
CA TYR A 190 4.30 1.51 -17.15
C TYR A 190 2.90 1.04 -16.76
N ALA A 191 1.84 1.80 -17.04
CA ALA A 191 0.49 1.53 -16.55
C ALA A 191 -0.13 0.22 -17.07
N ASP A 192 0.36 -0.31 -18.18
CA ASP A 192 0.00 -1.61 -18.76
C ASP A 192 0.75 -2.78 -18.10
N GLN A 193 1.89 -2.53 -17.44
CA GLN A 193 2.78 -3.54 -16.86
C GLN A 193 2.77 -3.55 -15.34
N VAL A 194 2.51 -2.38 -14.70
CA VAL A 194 2.50 -2.22 -13.24
C VAL A 194 1.21 -1.56 -12.79
N ARG A 195 0.54 -2.17 -11.82
CA ARG A 195 -0.50 -1.51 -11.04
C ARG A 195 0.11 -0.96 -9.78
N GLN A 196 -0.25 0.28 -9.43
CA GLN A 196 0.25 0.96 -8.23
C GLN A 196 -0.91 1.23 -7.28
N ILE A 197 -0.69 0.96 -5.99
CA ILE A 197 -1.49 1.48 -4.90
C ILE A 197 -0.56 2.35 -4.07
N ILE A 198 -0.95 3.60 -3.86
CA ILE A 198 -0.20 4.55 -3.04
C ILE A 198 -1.08 4.95 -1.87
N SER A 199 -0.52 4.91 -0.68
CA SER A 199 -1.21 5.25 0.57
C SER A 199 -0.41 6.25 1.38
N GLY A 200 -1.09 7.15 2.08
CA GLY A 200 -0.50 8.14 2.99
C GLY A 200 -0.47 7.63 4.42
N SER A 201 0.56 7.98 5.16
CA SER A 201 0.74 7.56 6.54
C SER A 201 1.26 8.66 7.46
N ILE A 202 1.27 9.90 7.00
CA ILE A 202 1.67 11.05 7.83
C ILE A 202 0.84 11.10 9.12
N GLY A 203 1.51 10.94 10.27
CA GLY A 203 0.85 10.88 11.57
C GLY A 203 0.31 9.51 11.98
N LEU A 204 0.50 8.48 11.15
CA LEU A 204 0.10 7.09 11.41
C LEU A 204 1.30 6.15 11.52
N ASP A 205 2.40 6.45 10.83
CA ASP A 205 3.59 5.61 10.78
C ASP A 205 4.86 6.49 10.71
N ASP A 206 6.03 5.87 10.75
CA ASP A 206 7.33 6.57 10.70
C ASP A 206 7.63 7.19 9.33
N TRP A 207 7.05 6.64 8.26
CA TRP A 207 7.18 7.12 6.89
C TRP A 207 5.91 7.83 6.44
N GLU A 208 6.01 8.65 5.39
CA GLU A 208 4.90 9.48 4.91
C GLU A 208 3.99 8.78 3.89
N TRP A 209 4.57 7.88 3.09
CA TRP A 209 3.83 7.12 2.05
C TRP A 209 4.27 5.68 1.97
N GLY A 210 3.29 4.79 1.72
CA GLY A 210 3.49 3.42 1.28
C GLY A 210 3.24 3.32 -0.22
N VAL A 211 4.13 2.63 -0.93
CA VAL A 211 4.00 2.36 -2.36
C VAL A 211 3.99 0.86 -2.60
N ASP A 212 2.88 0.36 -3.12
CA ASP A 212 2.72 -1.00 -3.58
C ASP A 212 2.75 -1.05 -5.09
N LEU A 213 3.67 -1.82 -5.64
CA LEU A 213 3.78 -2.10 -7.07
C LEU A 213 3.43 -3.57 -7.31
N PHE A 214 2.50 -3.82 -8.22
CA PHE A 214 2.05 -5.16 -8.60
C PHE A 214 2.36 -5.41 -10.07
N ALA A 215 3.04 -6.52 -10.39
CA ALA A 215 3.39 -6.89 -11.76
C ALA A 215 3.54 -8.40 -11.92
N ASN A 216 3.49 -8.87 -13.18
CA ASN A 216 3.76 -10.26 -13.53
C ASN A 216 5.23 -10.51 -13.94
N ASP A 217 6.00 -9.44 -14.14
CA ASP A 217 7.44 -9.46 -14.34
C ASP A 217 8.14 -8.56 -13.31
N PRO A 218 8.96 -9.11 -12.38
CA PRO A 218 9.60 -8.31 -11.34
C PRO A 218 10.67 -7.36 -11.90
N LEU A 219 11.19 -7.58 -13.11
CA LEU A 219 12.12 -6.65 -13.75
C LEU A 219 11.45 -5.31 -14.07
N THR A 220 10.12 -5.29 -14.21
CA THR A 220 9.37 -4.05 -14.44
C THR A 220 9.48 -3.11 -13.24
N PHE A 221 9.49 -3.62 -12.00
CA PHE A 221 9.75 -2.80 -10.81
C PHE A 221 11.10 -2.08 -10.90
N LYS A 222 12.14 -2.83 -11.25
CA LYS A 222 13.49 -2.29 -11.40
C LYS A 222 13.55 -1.20 -12.46
N ARG A 223 12.94 -1.42 -13.64
CA ARG A 223 12.93 -0.46 -14.76
C ARG A 223 12.19 0.82 -14.35
N LEU A 224 10.98 0.69 -13.81
CA LEU A 224 10.18 1.81 -13.36
C LEU A 224 10.91 2.66 -12.32
N ILE A 225 11.39 2.02 -11.24
CA ILE A 225 12.08 2.74 -10.16
C ILE A 225 13.39 3.35 -10.65
N TYR A 226 14.13 2.65 -11.51
CA TYR A 226 15.36 3.20 -12.11
C TYR A 226 15.06 4.47 -12.92
N GLU A 227 14.05 4.46 -13.79
CA GLU A 227 13.67 5.64 -14.59
C GLU A 227 13.20 6.79 -13.69
N MET A 228 12.40 6.50 -12.66
CA MET A 228 11.94 7.49 -11.69
C MET A 228 13.08 8.15 -10.90
N ARG A 229 14.24 7.51 -10.74
CA ARG A 229 15.39 8.12 -10.06
C ARG A 229 15.92 9.37 -10.77
N PHE A 230 15.65 9.52 -12.05
CA PHE A 230 16.12 10.65 -12.86
C PHE A 230 15.09 11.77 -13.00
N ASP A 231 13.85 11.59 -12.52
CA ASP A 231 12.92 12.70 -12.47
C ASP A 231 13.25 13.67 -11.32
N GLU A 232 12.93 14.95 -11.53
CA GLU A 232 13.32 16.03 -10.63
C GLU A 232 12.82 15.79 -9.18
N VAL A 233 11.56 15.37 -9.02
CA VAL A 233 10.97 15.20 -7.69
C VAL A 233 11.58 14.03 -6.94
N SER A 234 11.86 12.91 -7.62
CA SER A 234 12.50 11.76 -6.98
C SER A 234 13.97 12.00 -6.72
N ALA A 235 14.68 12.58 -7.67
CA ALA A 235 16.11 12.85 -7.53
C ALA A 235 16.41 13.84 -6.38
N LYS A 236 15.57 14.88 -6.25
CA LYS A 236 15.79 15.97 -5.28
C LYS A 236 15.18 15.68 -3.91
N TYR A 237 13.95 15.10 -3.89
CA TYR A 237 13.18 15.06 -2.64
C TYR A 237 12.86 13.65 -2.11
N ALA A 238 12.93 12.58 -2.91
CA ALA A 238 12.50 11.28 -2.44
C ALA A 238 13.55 10.61 -1.52
N LEU A 239 13.07 10.11 -0.38
CA LEU A 239 13.79 9.20 0.50
C LEU A 239 13.06 7.86 0.46
N PHE A 240 13.77 6.81 0.07
CA PHE A 240 13.20 5.46 -0.06
C PHE A 240 13.60 4.63 1.15
N GLY A 241 12.62 4.01 1.78
CA GLY A 241 12.83 3.01 2.82
C GLY A 241 13.22 1.64 2.25
N SER A 242 13.04 0.62 3.06
CA SER A 242 13.33 -0.76 2.67
C SER A 242 12.35 -1.27 1.62
N PHE A 243 12.87 -1.97 0.62
CA PHE A 243 12.07 -2.67 -0.38
C PHE A 243 11.76 -4.10 0.10
N TYR A 244 10.48 -4.48 0.02
CA TYR A 244 9.99 -5.82 0.33
C TYR A 244 9.39 -6.40 -0.95
N VAL A 245 9.92 -7.52 -1.40
CA VAL A 245 9.47 -8.18 -2.64
C VAL A 245 8.92 -9.56 -2.30
N GLY A 246 7.70 -9.84 -2.75
CA GLY A 246 7.02 -11.11 -2.51
C GLY A 246 6.42 -11.71 -3.76
N VAL A 247 6.33 -13.03 -3.78
CA VAL A 247 5.56 -13.82 -4.75
C VAL A 247 4.19 -14.08 -4.16
N LYS A 248 3.11 -13.84 -4.93
CA LYS A 248 1.75 -14.10 -4.46
C LYS A 248 1.61 -15.53 -3.96
N LEU A 249 1.10 -15.67 -2.76
CA LEU A 249 0.85 -16.96 -2.11
C LEU A 249 -0.68 -17.07 -1.85
N PRO A 250 -1.42 -17.79 -2.69
CA PRO A 250 -2.81 -18.12 -2.38
C PRO A 250 -2.90 -18.82 -1.02
N ILE A 251 -3.90 -18.48 -0.22
CA ILE A 251 -4.07 -19.03 1.15
C ILE A 251 -4.11 -20.56 1.11
N GLU A 252 -4.70 -21.14 0.07
CA GLU A 252 -4.79 -22.58 -0.16
C GLU A 252 -3.42 -23.25 -0.28
N ASN A 253 -2.43 -22.51 -0.77
CA ASN A 253 -1.08 -23.00 -1.02
C ASN A 253 -0.16 -22.89 0.20
N LEU A 254 -0.67 -22.46 1.36
CA LEU A 254 0.12 -22.34 2.59
C LEU A 254 0.75 -23.69 3.00
N THR A 255 0.05 -24.81 2.79
CA THR A 255 0.59 -26.14 3.05
C THR A 255 1.80 -26.45 2.17
N ALA A 256 1.73 -26.13 0.89
CA ALA A 256 2.84 -26.32 -0.04
C ALA A 256 4.02 -25.43 0.33
N TRP A 257 3.76 -24.16 0.67
CA TRP A 257 4.78 -23.21 1.11
C TRP A 257 5.53 -23.71 2.36
N LEU A 258 4.79 -24.20 3.37
CA LEU A 258 5.38 -24.77 4.59
C LEU A 258 6.19 -26.04 4.33
N SER A 259 5.96 -26.71 3.19
CA SER A 259 6.73 -27.86 2.72
C SER A 259 7.88 -27.48 1.78
N GLY A 260 8.14 -26.18 1.57
CA GLY A 260 9.23 -25.68 0.73
C GLY A 260 8.89 -25.56 -0.76
N ASN A 261 7.59 -25.57 -1.13
CA ASN A 261 7.12 -25.44 -2.51
C ASN A 261 6.27 -24.19 -2.68
N LEU A 262 6.46 -23.49 -3.79
CA LEU A 262 5.52 -22.50 -4.31
C LEU A 262 4.73 -23.22 -5.41
N ALA A 263 3.50 -23.58 -5.12
CA ALA A 263 2.63 -24.22 -6.12
C ALA A 263 2.11 -23.21 -7.15
#